data_a110d522dbc361cfc505e2123eaa943e
#
_entry.id   a110d522dbc361cfc505e2123eaa943e
#
_cell.length_a   1.000
_cell.length_b   1.000
_cell.length_c   1.000
_cell.angle_alpha   90.00
_cell.angle_beta   90.00
_cell.angle_gamma   90.00
#
_symmetry.space_group_name_H-M   'P 1'
#
loop_
_entity.id
_entity.type
_entity.pdbx_description
1 polymer ?
#
loop_
_entity_poly.entity_id
_entity_poly.type
_entity_poly.pdbx_seq_one_letter_code
_entity_poly.pdbx_strand_id
1 'polypeptide(L)'
;DKPGAKILAIDADPAVGLSTALGIKVTSSLDDIRRAVIKSAEDGRPREAIEMLNESRFRIFDTMVETKGFSFLAIGRPENEGCYCSVNAYLKEVVSMLANDFDYVVIDGEAGIEQIQRRVMEKVTHLILISDQSRKGTKVAETIKEVADELVMYDHIGAIINRVTNPELNRYIEIPGVEILAFIAADEAHAANDIQGKSVFELPLDSQVLYGVREALRKIEIL
;
A
#
# COMPACT_ATOMS: atom_id res chain seq x y z
N ASP A 1 -15.38 1.22 12.85
CA ASP A 1 -16.18 2.29 12.22
C ASP A 1 -16.08 3.57 13.05
N LYS A 2 -15.18 4.48 12.69
CA LYS A 2 -15.15 5.84 13.21
C LYS A 2 -15.85 6.73 12.17
N PRO A 3 -17.13 7.09 12.36
CA PRO A 3 -17.85 7.90 11.39
C PRO A 3 -17.13 9.22 11.15
N GLY A 4 -16.84 9.52 9.88
CA GLY A 4 -16.17 10.76 9.47
C GLY A 4 -14.65 10.72 9.47
N ALA A 5 -14.02 9.57 9.76
CA ALA A 5 -12.56 9.44 9.61
C ALA A 5 -12.15 9.61 8.14
N LYS A 6 -11.12 10.42 7.92
CA LYS A 6 -10.51 10.63 6.61
C LYS A 6 -9.49 9.55 6.36
N ILE A 7 -9.67 8.77 5.31
CA ILE A 7 -8.80 7.65 4.95
C ILE A 7 -8.15 7.93 3.60
N LEU A 8 -6.84 7.74 3.52
CA LEU A 8 -6.09 7.74 2.26
C LEU A 8 -5.59 6.32 1.97
N ALA A 9 -5.96 5.77 0.83
CA ALA A 9 -5.40 4.53 0.29
C ALA A 9 -4.36 4.87 -0.77
N ILE A 10 -3.14 4.37 -0.62
CA ILE A 10 -2.04 4.58 -1.56
C ILE A 10 -1.69 3.24 -2.20
N ASP A 11 -1.81 3.17 -3.52
CA ASP A 11 -1.33 2.05 -4.32
C ASP A 11 0.14 2.30 -4.68
N ALA A 12 1.03 1.61 -4.01
CA ALA A 12 2.47 1.73 -4.23
C ALA A 12 3.03 0.57 -5.06
N ASP A 13 2.18 -0.39 -5.48
CA ASP A 13 2.58 -1.48 -6.36
C ASP A 13 2.63 -0.99 -7.83
N PRO A 14 3.74 -1.17 -8.55
CA PRO A 14 3.82 -0.88 -9.97
C PRO A 14 2.79 -1.62 -10.84
N ALA A 15 2.27 -2.75 -10.38
CA ALA A 15 1.22 -3.51 -11.06
C ALA A 15 -0.18 -2.87 -10.91
N VAL A 16 -0.32 -1.87 -10.02
CA VAL A 16 -1.59 -1.13 -9.78
C VAL A 16 -2.73 -2.07 -9.39
N GLY A 17 -2.44 -3.05 -8.52
CA GLY A 17 -3.37 -4.10 -8.11
C GLY A 17 -4.50 -3.58 -7.20
N LEU A 18 -4.19 -2.64 -6.30
CA LEU A 18 -5.15 -2.11 -5.35
C LEU A 18 -6.32 -1.40 -6.04
N SER A 19 -6.06 -0.62 -7.08
CA SER A 19 -7.12 0.08 -7.83
C SER A 19 -8.12 -0.90 -8.44
N THR A 20 -7.64 -2.03 -8.97
CA THR A 20 -8.47 -3.10 -9.51
C THR A 20 -9.30 -3.75 -8.41
N ALA A 21 -8.67 -4.11 -7.28
CA ALA A 21 -9.35 -4.71 -6.14
C ALA A 21 -10.43 -3.81 -5.53
N LEU A 22 -10.22 -2.49 -5.54
CA LEU A 22 -11.20 -1.51 -5.05
C LEU A 22 -12.23 -1.10 -6.12
N GLY A 23 -12.06 -1.51 -7.39
CA GLY A 23 -12.94 -1.10 -8.49
C GLY A 23 -12.80 0.38 -8.85
N ILE A 24 -11.59 0.95 -8.69
CA ILE A 24 -11.30 2.37 -8.94
C ILE A 24 -10.66 2.52 -10.31
N LYS A 25 -11.16 3.47 -11.09
CA LYS A 25 -10.55 3.86 -12.36
C LYS A 25 -9.50 4.93 -12.12
N VAL A 26 -8.23 4.57 -12.23
CA VAL A 26 -7.11 5.51 -12.16
C VAL A 26 -6.93 6.19 -13.53
N THR A 27 -6.94 7.50 -13.55
CA THR A 27 -6.74 8.33 -14.78
C THR A 27 -5.36 8.95 -14.82
N SER A 28 -4.71 9.11 -13.68
CA SER A 28 -3.37 9.71 -13.54
C SER A 28 -2.72 9.17 -12.27
N SER A 29 -1.40 9.12 -12.26
CA SER A 29 -0.59 8.64 -11.14
C SER A 29 0.47 9.68 -10.74
N LEU A 30 1.12 9.48 -9.60
CA LEU A 30 2.25 10.29 -9.16
C LEU A 30 3.41 10.23 -10.17
N ASP A 31 3.64 9.05 -10.79
CA ASP A 31 4.68 8.88 -11.80
C ASP A 31 4.41 9.69 -13.08
N ASP A 32 3.16 9.95 -13.43
CA ASP A 32 2.82 10.81 -14.56
C ASP A 32 3.26 12.26 -14.30
N ILE A 33 3.08 12.76 -13.08
CA ILE A 33 3.58 14.07 -12.66
C ILE A 33 5.11 14.10 -12.74
N ARG A 34 5.77 13.08 -12.18
CA ARG A 34 7.23 12.94 -12.22
C ARG A 34 7.76 12.96 -13.65
N ARG A 35 7.17 12.17 -14.55
CA ARG A 35 7.57 12.10 -15.97
C ARG A 35 7.39 13.45 -16.68
N ALA A 36 6.32 14.16 -16.40
CA ALA A 36 6.09 15.48 -16.99
C ALA A 36 7.16 16.49 -16.57
N VAL A 37 7.55 16.51 -15.28
CA VAL A 37 8.63 17.38 -14.77
C VAL A 37 9.97 17.04 -15.42
N ILE A 38 10.33 15.75 -15.46
CA ILE A 38 11.59 15.27 -16.06
C ILE A 38 11.65 15.66 -17.54
N LYS A 39 10.61 15.37 -18.31
CA LYS A 39 10.52 15.68 -19.72
C LYS A 39 10.68 17.18 -19.98
N SER A 40 10.06 18.03 -19.18
CA SER A 40 10.22 19.49 -19.32
C SER A 40 11.65 19.94 -19.10
N ALA A 41 12.36 19.34 -18.12
CA ALA A 41 13.77 19.62 -17.87
C ALA A 41 14.68 19.14 -19.02
N GLU A 42 14.45 17.93 -19.54
CA GLU A 42 15.19 17.35 -20.66
C GLU A 42 14.97 18.11 -21.98
N ASP A 43 13.77 18.64 -22.20
CA ASP A 43 13.43 19.50 -23.35
C ASP A 43 14.05 20.90 -23.26
N GLY A 44 14.90 21.18 -22.27
CA GLY A 44 15.57 22.46 -22.09
C GLY A 44 14.69 23.57 -21.50
N ARG A 45 13.63 23.18 -20.78
CA ARG A 45 12.67 24.10 -20.14
C ARG A 45 12.74 24.02 -18.61
N PRO A 46 13.92 24.28 -17.98
CA PRO A 46 14.11 24.06 -16.55
C PRO A 46 13.21 24.95 -15.66
N ARG A 47 12.85 26.16 -16.12
CA ARG A 47 11.93 27.02 -15.38
C ARG A 47 10.54 26.41 -15.27
N GLU A 48 10.03 25.88 -16.36
CA GLU A 48 8.73 25.18 -16.39
C GLU A 48 8.76 23.95 -15.50
N ALA A 49 9.84 23.17 -15.52
CA ALA A 49 10.01 22.02 -14.61
C ALA A 49 9.96 22.42 -13.13
N ILE A 50 10.59 23.55 -12.75
CA ILE A 50 10.53 24.09 -11.39
C ILE A 50 9.11 24.54 -11.03
N GLU A 51 8.41 25.24 -11.93
CA GLU A 51 7.01 25.64 -11.71
C GLU A 51 6.12 24.41 -11.51
N MET A 52 6.28 23.36 -12.33
CA MET A 52 5.55 22.10 -12.18
C MET A 52 5.82 21.43 -10.82
N LEU A 53 7.05 21.49 -10.31
CA LEU A 53 7.38 20.99 -8.97
C LEU A 53 6.69 21.82 -7.88
N ASN A 54 6.73 23.13 -7.96
CA ASN A 54 6.08 24.02 -7.00
C ASN A 54 4.56 23.84 -6.95
N GLU A 55 3.95 23.47 -8.09
CA GLU A 55 2.53 23.16 -8.22
C GLU A 55 2.20 21.69 -7.90
N SER A 56 3.19 20.84 -7.68
CA SER A 56 2.99 19.40 -7.60
C SER A 56 2.02 18.99 -6.49
N ARG A 57 1.98 19.72 -5.36
CA ARG A 57 1.00 19.48 -4.30
C ARG A 57 -0.43 19.58 -4.83
N PHE A 58 -0.76 20.61 -5.57
CA PHE A 58 -2.08 20.77 -6.18
C PHE A 58 -2.33 19.70 -7.25
N ARG A 59 -1.33 19.41 -8.08
CA ARG A 59 -1.41 18.38 -9.12
C ARG A 59 -1.61 16.98 -8.53
N ILE A 60 -1.02 16.69 -7.36
CA ILE A 60 -1.24 15.42 -6.67
C ILE A 60 -2.69 15.33 -6.18
N PHE A 61 -3.27 16.40 -5.64
CA PHE A 61 -4.70 16.43 -5.31
C PHE A 61 -5.58 16.15 -6.53
N ASP A 62 -5.22 16.70 -7.69
CA ASP A 62 -5.96 16.46 -8.95
C ASP A 62 -5.85 15.01 -9.44
N THR A 63 -4.80 14.27 -9.04
CA THR A 63 -4.64 12.84 -9.36
C THR A 63 -5.35 11.92 -8.36
N MET A 64 -5.72 12.43 -7.19
CA MET A 64 -6.45 11.64 -6.21
C MET A 64 -7.88 11.37 -6.68
N VAL A 65 -8.32 10.14 -6.46
CA VAL A 65 -9.70 9.74 -6.72
C VAL A 65 -10.48 9.77 -5.41
N GLU A 66 -11.44 10.68 -5.33
CA GLU A 66 -12.34 10.78 -4.18
C GLU A 66 -13.46 9.74 -4.29
N THR A 67 -13.66 8.97 -3.22
CA THR A 67 -14.75 8.02 -3.09
C THR A 67 -15.69 8.41 -1.92
N LYS A 68 -16.76 7.67 -1.71
CA LYS A 68 -17.69 7.94 -0.60
C LYS A 68 -17.10 7.68 0.79
N GLY A 69 -15.96 7.00 0.91
CA GLY A 69 -15.43 6.59 2.21
C GLY A 69 -13.92 6.82 2.37
N PHE A 70 -13.21 7.09 1.30
CA PHE A 70 -11.77 7.29 1.32
C PHE A 70 -11.30 8.01 0.04
N SER A 71 -10.10 8.60 0.11
CA SER A 71 -9.36 9.11 -1.04
C SER A 71 -8.35 8.06 -1.49
N PHE A 72 -8.11 7.97 -2.79
CA PHE A 72 -7.19 7.01 -3.38
C PHE A 72 -6.10 7.71 -4.19
N LEU A 73 -4.86 7.25 -4.04
CA LEU A 73 -3.71 7.75 -4.79
C LEU A 73 -2.90 6.59 -5.36
N ALA A 74 -2.65 6.58 -6.67
CA ALA A 74 -1.72 5.65 -7.31
C ALA A 74 -0.32 6.28 -7.44
N ILE A 75 0.71 5.55 -7.03
CA ILE A 75 2.11 5.96 -7.24
C ILE A 75 2.51 5.75 -8.69
N GLY A 76 2.08 4.64 -9.29
CA GLY A 76 2.39 4.30 -10.67
C GLY A 76 3.75 3.59 -10.82
N ARG A 77 4.12 3.29 -12.07
CA ARG A 77 5.28 2.47 -12.40
C ARG A 77 6.46 3.34 -12.84
N PRO A 78 7.54 3.42 -12.09
CA PRO A 78 8.76 4.08 -12.55
C PRO A 78 9.43 3.24 -13.64
N GLU A 79 9.31 3.66 -14.90
CA GLU A 79 9.81 2.90 -16.07
C GLU A 79 11.29 3.12 -16.38
N ASN A 80 11.97 4.10 -15.77
CA ASN A 80 13.35 4.43 -16.09
C ASN A 80 14.26 4.52 -14.86
N GLU A 81 15.44 3.90 -14.96
CA GLU A 81 16.54 3.96 -14.00
C GLU A 81 17.26 5.32 -13.96
N GLY A 82 16.69 6.38 -14.49
CA GLY A 82 17.26 7.72 -14.45
C GLY A 82 17.38 8.24 -13.02
N CYS A 83 18.57 8.72 -12.67
CA CYS A 83 18.89 9.26 -11.35
C CYS A 83 18.25 10.65 -11.13
N TYR A 84 16.93 10.71 -11.06
CA TYR A 84 16.18 11.92 -10.68
C TYR A 84 15.85 11.91 -9.19
N CYS A 85 16.86 11.62 -8.36
CA CYS A 85 16.73 11.45 -6.92
C CYS A 85 16.06 12.65 -6.25
N SER A 86 16.31 13.88 -6.73
CA SER A 86 15.71 15.10 -6.20
C SER A 86 14.21 15.19 -6.45
N VAL A 87 13.73 14.80 -7.64
CA VAL A 87 12.30 14.78 -7.96
C VAL A 87 11.58 13.73 -7.14
N ASN A 88 12.17 12.53 -7.04
CA ASN A 88 11.60 11.46 -6.23
C ASN A 88 11.53 11.84 -4.74
N ALA A 89 12.60 12.45 -4.20
CA ALA A 89 12.62 12.92 -2.82
C ALA A 89 11.53 13.97 -2.57
N TYR A 90 11.40 14.93 -3.49
CA TYR A 90 10.37 15.97 -3.36
C TYR A 90 8.95 15.39 -3.40
N LEU A 91 8.67 14.46 -4.31
CA LEU A 91 7.35 13.82 -4.39
C LEU A 91 7.02 13.01 -3.12
N LYS A 92 8.01 12.33 -2.54
CA LYS A 92 7.85 11.67 -1.23
C LYS A 92 7.50 12.65 -0.13
N GLU A 93 8.19 13.78 -0.07
CA GLU A 93 7.91 14.83 0.90
C GLU A 93 6.48 15.36 0.76
N VAL A 94 6.05 15.61 -0.47
CA VAL A 94 4.67 16.06 -0.73
C VAL A 94 3.65 15.00 -0.33
N VAL A 95 3.88 13.72 -0.64
CA VAL A 95 3.01 12.62 -0.18
C VAL A 95 2.95 12.56 1.34
N SER A 96 4.09 12.68 2.02
CA SER A 96 4.16 12.71 3.49
C SER A 96 3.42 13.91 4.09
N MET A 97 3.48 15.07 3.45
CA MET A 97 2.71 16.23 3.88
C MET A 97 1.20 16.03 3.71
N LEU A 98 0.78 15.46 2.57
CA LEU A 98 -0.62 15.14 2.33
C LEU A 98 -1.17 14.11 3.32
N ALA A 99 -0.37 13.11 3.66
CA ALA A 99 -0.74 12.08 4.61
C ALA A 99 -1.15 12.65 5.98
N ASN A 100 -0.62 13.81 6.38
CA ASN A 100 -0.97 14.48 7.63
C ASN A 100 -2.40 15.06 7.64
N ASP A 101 -3.04 15.19 6.47
CA ASP A 101 -4.41 15.68 6.35
C ASP A 101 -5.45 14.55 6.55
N PHE A 102 -5.00 13.31 6.76
CA PHE A 102 -5.82 12.11 6.92
C PHE A 102 -5.62 11.47 8.31
N ASP A 103 -6.70 10.88 8.84
CA ASP A 103 -6.67 10.16 10.12
C ASP A 103 -5.99 8.79 9.96
N TYR A 104 -6.15 8.17 8.80
CA TYR A 104 -5.54 6.89 8.44
C TYR A 104 -4.97 6.93 7.03
N VAL A 105 -3.75 6.41 6.89
CA VAL A 105 -3.11 6.18 5.59
C VAL A 105 -2.78 4.71 5.46
N VAL A 106 -3.36 4.06 4.46
CA VAL A 106 -3.14 2.65 4.14
C VAL A 106 -2.32 2.56 2.86
N ILE A 107 -1.15 1.96 2.94
CA ILE A 107 -0.22 1.84 1.81
C ILE A 107 -0.17 0.38 1.39
N ASP A 108 -0.60 0.08 0.18
CA ASP A 108 -0.44 -1.22 -0.44
C ASP A 108 0.92 -1.30 -1.10
N GLY A 109 1.79 -2.12 -0.52
CA GLY A 109 3.15 -2.34 -0.99
C GLY A 109 3.25 -3.52 -1.95
N GLU A 110 4.21 -3.46 -2.87
CA GLU A 110 4.56 -4.58 -3.75
C GLU A 110 4.98 -5.81 -2.94
N ALA A 111 4.75 -7.00 -3.47
CA ALA A 111 5.23 -8.23 -2.86
C ALA A 111 6.76 -8.27 -2.79
N GLY A 112 7.30 -8.53 -1.60
CA GLY A 112 8.73 -8.74 -1.39
C GLY A 112 9.51 -7.54 -0.83
N ILE A 113 10.83 -7.65 -0.86
CA ILE A 113 11.78 -6.74 -0.20
C ILE A 113 11.93 -5.40 -0.93
N GLU A 114 11.64 -5.35 -2.23
CA GLU A 114 11.97 -4.21 -3.09
C GLU A 114 11.26 -2.92 -2.67
N GLN A 115 10.04 -3.01 -2.14
CA GLN A 115 9.29 -1.84 -1.67
C GLN A 115 9.96 -1.14 -0.50
N ILE A 116 10.50 -1.92 0.42
CA ILE A 116 11.24 -1.39 1.56
C ILE A 116 12.49 -0.67 1.07
N GLN A 117 13.20 -1.26 0.09
CA GLN A 117 14.38 -0.64 -0.50
C GLN A 117 14.07 0.63 -1.29
N ARG A 118 12.90 0.71 -1.94
CA ARG A 118 12.46 1.91 -2.67
C ARG A 118 12.05 3.07 -1.77
N ARG A 119 11.89 2.82 -0.47
CA ARG A 119 11.58 3.83 0.57
C ARG A 119 10.41 4.73 0.17
N VAL A 120 9.30 4.14 -0.23
CA VAL A 120 8.09 4.91 -0.55
C VAL A 120 7.65 5.70 0.68
N MET A 121 7.78 5.10 1.88
CA MET A 121 7.63 5.76 3.18
C MET A 121 8.82 5.42 4.08
N GLU A 122 9.38 6.43 4.73
CA GLU A 122 10.48 6.23 5.68
C GLU A 122 9.99 5.84 7.08
N LYS A 123 8.74 6.19 7.39
CA LYS A 123 8.10 5.90 8.67
C LYS A 123 6.65 5.48 8.48
N VAL A 124 6.27 4.42 9.19
CA VAL A 124 4.88 3.96 9.34
C VAL A 124 4.61 3.67 10.82
N THR A 125 3.36 3.79 11.27
CA THR A 125 2.99 3.37 12.63
C THR A 125 2.89 1.85 12.72
N HIS A 126 2.31 1.23 11.70
CA HIS A 126 2.09 -0.22 11.66
C HIS A 126 2.62 -0.79 10.33
N LEU A 127 3.52 -1.75 10.43
CA LEU A 127 3.97 -2.58 9.31
C LEU A 127 3.26 -3.93 9.38
N ILE A 128 2.39 -4.22 8.42
CA ILE A 128 1.63 -5.47 8.39
C ILE A 128 2.14 -6.35 7.26
N LEU A 129 2.72 -7.48 7.62
CA LEU A 129 3.23 -8.48 6.68
C LEU A 129 2.10 -9.42 6.28
N ILE A 130 1.94 -9.68 5.00
CA ILE A 130 0.96 -10.65 4.49
C ILE A 130 1.70 -11.87 3.96
N SER A 131 1.34 -13.05 4.46
CA SER A 131 1.92 -14.33 4.06
C SER A 131 0.82 -15.38 3.88
N ASP A 132 1.18 -16.50 3.26
CA ASP A 132 0.36 -17.72 3.27
C ASP A 132 0.87 -18.73 4.32
N GLN A 133 0.22 -19.90 4.41
CA GLN A 133 0.62 -20.97 5.34
C GLN A 133 1.94 -21.67 4.98
N SER A 134 2.51 -21.40 3.80
CA SER A 134 3.70 -22.13 3.34
C SER A 134 4.96 -21.71 4.11
N ARG A 135 5.87 -22.64 4.29
CA ARG A 135 7.19 -22.35 4.84
C ARG A 135 7.95 -21.30 4.03
N LYS A 136 7.74 -21.29 2.71
CA LYS A 136 8.33 -20.28 1.83
C LYS A 136 7.77 -18.90 2.13
N GLY A 137 6.45 -18.76 2.27
CA GLY A 137 5.79 -17.48 2.57
C GLY A 137 6.25 -16.92 3.90
N THR A 138 6.26 -17.73 4.96
CA THR A 138 6.74 -17.28 6.29
C THR A 138 8.22 -16.90 6.29
N LYS A 139 9.07 -17.61 5.51
CA LYS A 139 10.49 -17.24 5.37
C LYS A 139 10.69 -15.92 4.61
N VAL A 140 9.87 -15.64 3.60
CA VAL A 140 9.86 -14.33 2.92
C VAL A 140 9.47 -13.24 3.89
N ALA A 141 8.42 -13.44 4.70
CA ALA A 141 8.00 -12.48 5.71
C ALA A 141 9.09 -12.21 6.76
N GLU A 142 9.82 -13.24 7.21
CA GLU A 142 10.98 -13.11 8.08
C GLU A 142 12.07 -12.23 7.43
N THR A 143 12.40 -12.49 6.17
CA THR A 143 13.41 -11.70 5.44
C THR A 143 12.95 -10.24 5.23
N ILE A 144 11.66 -10.01 4.96
CA ILE A 144 11.12 -8.65 4.86
C ILE A 144 11.27 -7.92 6.20
N LYS A 145 10.99 -8.60 7.32
CA LYS A 145 11.20 -8.02 8.66
C LYS A 145 12.65 -7.62 8.89
N GLU A 146 13.60 -8.51 8.61
CA GLU A 146 15.04 -8.23 8.76
C GLU A 146 15.45 -6.95 8.01
N VAL A 147 15.00 -6.81 6.76
CA VAL A 147 15.29 -5.61 5.94
C VAL A 147 14.53 -4.38 6.44
N ALA A 148 13.29 -4.56 6.93
CA ALA A 148 12.51 -3.47 7.48
C ALA A 148 13.14 -2.91 8.76
N ASP A 149 13.70 -3.74 9.62
CA ASP A 149 14.40 -3.32 10.84
C ASP A 149 15.58 -2.37 10.54
N GLU A 150 16.18 -2.49 9.36
CA GLU A 150 17.30 -1.65 8.94
C GLU A 150 16.87 -0.36 8.20
N LEU A 151 15.77 -0.39 7.48
CA LEU A 151 15.44 0.63 6.48
C LEU A 151 14.16 1.43 6.76
N VAL A 152 13.28 0.95 7.62
CA VAL A 152 11.97 1.56 7.88
C VAL A 152 11.80 1.80 9.37
N MET A 153 11.37 2.99 9.75
CA MET A 153 10.91 3.24 11.10
C MET A 153 9.45 2.80 11.22
N TYR A 154 9.17 1.89 12.15
CA TYR A 154 7.80 1.50 12.49
C TYR A 154 7.64 1.38 14.00
N ASP A 155 6.44 1.66 14.50
CA ASP A 155 6.14 1.54 15.93
C ASP A 155 5.67 0.11 16.27
N HIS A 156 4.94 -0.53 15.35
CA HIS A 156 4.41 -1.89 15.50
C HIS A 156 4.60 -2.71 14.23
N ILE A 157 4.86 -4.00 14.42
CA ILE A 157 4.91 -4.98 13.32
C ILE A 157 4.02 -6.17 13.64
N GLY A 158 3.27 -6.65 12.65
CA GLY A 158 2.45 -7.84 12.77
C GLY A 158 2.30 -8.55 11.43
N ALA A 159 1.77 -9.77 11.46
CA ALA A 159 1.54 -10.54 10.25
C ALA A 159 0.11 -11.07 10.16
N ILE A 160 -0.42 -11.15 8.97
CA ILE A 160 -1.67 -11.83 8.63
C ILE A 160 -1.32 -13.03 7.76
N ILE A 161 -1.75 -14.21 8.17
CA ILE A 161 -1.63 -15.43 7.36
C ILE A 161 -2.92 -15.61 6.58
N ASN A 162 -2.81 -15.38 5.28
CA ASN A 162 -3.94 -15.40 4.35
C ASN A 162 -4.06 -16.75 3.62
N ARG A 163 -5.24 -17.02 3.05
CA ARG A 163 -5.55 -18.23 2.27
C ARG A 163 -5.28 -19.52 3.05
N VAL A 164 -5.62 -19.52 4.33
CA VAL A 164 -5.50 -20.68 5.19
C VAL A 164 -6.41 -21.80 4.70
N THR A 165 -5.81 -22.95 4.33
CA THR A 165 -6.54 -24.13 3.85
C THR A 165 -6.72 -25.20 4.92
N ASN A 166 -5.81 -25.23 5.93
CA ASN A 166 -5.89 -26.16 7.04
C ASN A 166 -5.60 -25.45 8.38
N PRO A 167 -6.64 -25.07 9.12
CA PRO A 167 -6.49 -24.36 10.41
C PRO A 167 -5.70 -25.13 11.47
N GLU A 168 -5.70 -26.48 11.44
CA GLU A 168 -4.96 -27.28 12.41
C GLU A 168 -3.45 -27.09 12.33
N LEU A 169 -2.96 -26.65 11.15
CA LEU A 169 -1.55 -26.38 10.92
C LEU A 169 -1.11 -24.99 11.41
N ASN A 170 -2.03 -24.11 11.78
CA ASN A 170 -1.71 -22.75 12.25
C ASN A 170 -0.77 -22.75 13.45
N ARG A 171 -0.84 -23.78 14.30
CA ARG A 171 0.04 -23.94 15.46
C ARG A 171 1.54 -24.09 15.13
N TYR A 172 1.86 -24.39 13.88
CA TYR A 172 3.25 -24.54 13.43
C TYR A 172 3.78 -23.29 12.70
N ILE A 173 2.92 -22.26 12.56
CA ILE A 173 3.29 -21.04 11.85
C ILE A 173 3.82 -20.05 12.87
N GLU A 174 5.07 -19.70 12.68
CA GLU A 174 5.77 -18.72 13.49
C GLU A 174 6.65 -17.86 12.57
N ILE A 175 6.66 -16.55 12.83
CA ILE A 175 7.59 -15.61 12.21
C ILE A 175 8.35 -14.95 13.37
N PRO A 176 9.65 -15.19 13.52
CA PRO A 176 10.42 -14.71 14.69
C PRO A 176 10.29 -13.19 14.88
N GLY A 177 9.86 -12.79 16.08
CA GLY A 177 9.70 -11.38 16.43
C GLY A 177 8.53 -10.65 15.77
N VAL A 178 7.57 -11.40 15.19
CA VAL A 178 6.36 -10.84 14.58
C VAL A 178 5.12 -11.50 15.18
N GLU A 179 4.19 -10.70 15.68
CA GLU A 179 2.90 -11.20 16.15
C GLU A 179 2.00 -11.59 14.97
N ILE A 180 1.37 -12.76 15.04
CA ILE A 180 0.32 -13.14 14.09
C ILE A 180 -0.99 -12.48 14.51
N LEU A 181 -1.42 -11.51 13.71
CA LEU A 181 -2.63 -10.71 13.97
C LEU A 181 -3.90 -11.48 13.63
N ALA A 182 -3.89 -12.21 12.52
CA ALA A 182 -5.03 -13.02 12.09
C ALA A 182 -4.60 -14.18 11.18
N PHE A 183 -5.42 -15.22 11.18
CA PHE A 183 -5.42 -16.29 10.19
C PHE A 183 -6.71 -16.19 9.38
N ILE A 184 -6.58 -15.91 8.09
CA ILE A 184 -7.72 -15.73 7.17
C ILE A 184 -7.88 -17.00 6.34
N ALA A 185 -8.99 -17.68 6.50
CA ALA A 185 -9.31 -18.86 5.71
C ALA A 185 -9.44 -18.51 4.22
N ALA A 186 -9.19 -19.49 3.35
CA ALA A 186 -9.48 -19.35 1.94
C ALA A 186 -10.97 -19.01 1.74
N ASP A 187 -11.24 -17.94 0.99
CA ASP A 187 -12.57 -17.37 0.79
C ASP A 187 -12.96 -17.52 -0.69
N GLU A 188 -13.92 -18.42 -0.95
CA GLU A 188 -14.38 -18.71 -2.30
C GLU A 188 -15.09 -17.52 -2.95
N ALA A 189 -15.82 -16.72 -2.16
CA ALA A 189 -16.47 -15.52 -2.67
C ALA A 189 -15.46 -14.46 -3.09
N HIS A 190 -14.40 -14.28 -2.29
CA HIS A 190 -13.31 -13.39 -2.64
C HIS A 190 -12.59 -13.87 -3.90
N ALA A 191 -12.26 -15.17 -4.01
CA ALA A 191 -11.60 -15.73 -5.19
C ALA A 191 -12.46 -15.57 -6.45
N ALA A 192 -13.77 -15.78 -6.33
CA ALA A 192 -14.70 -15.60 -7.44
C ALA A 192 -14.82 -14.14 -7.89
N ASN A 193 -14.84 -13.18 -6.94
CA ASN A 193 -14.86 -11.75 -7.24
C ASN A 193 -13.58 -11.31 -7.94
N ASP A 194 -12.42 -11.75 -7.46
CA ASP A 194 -11.11 -11.44 -8.04
C ASP A 194 -11.01 -11.89 -9.50
N ILE A 195 -11.36 -13.16 -9.79
CA ILE A 195 -11.39 -13.71 -11.16
C ILE A 195 -12.35 -12.93 -12.08
N GLN A 196 -13.47 -12.44 -11.53
CA GLN A 196 -14.47 -11.67 -12.28
C GLN A 196 -14.14 -10.17 -12.39
N GLY A 197 -13.05 -9.70 -11.77
CA GLY A 197 -12.69 -8.28 -11.71
C GLY A 197 -13.70 -7.43 -10.93
N LYS A 198 -14.39 -8.03 -9.95
CA LYS A 198 -15.32 -7.32 -9.06
C LYS A 198 -14.58 -6.70 -7.89
N SER A 199 -15.13 -5.61 -7.39
CA SER A 199 -14.59 -4.91 -6.23
C SER A 199 -14.72 -5.74 -4.94
N VAL A 200 -13.74 -5.60 -4.04
CA VAL A 200 -13.82 -6.15 -2.66
C VAL A 200 -15.01 -5.59 -1.87
N PHE A 201 -15.54 -4.44 -2.25
CA PHE A 201 -16.77 -3.89 -1.66
C PHE A 201 -18.03 -4.68 -2.01
N GLU A 202 -17.96 -5.58 -2.98
CA GLU A 202 -19.05 -6.49 -3.35
C GLU A 202 -18.99 -7.82 -2.58
N LEU A 203 -18.02 -7.98 -1.67
CA LEU A 203 -17.94 -9.18 -0.82
C LEU A 203 -19.13 -9.23 0.14
N PRO A 204 -19.66 -10.44 0.41
CA PRO A 204 -20.70 -10.63 1.41
C PRO A 204 -20.16 -10.27 2.80
N LEU A 205 -21.06 -9.81 3.68
CA LEU A 205 -20.68 -9.33 5.03
C LEU A 205 -20.07 -10.44 5.93
N ASP A 206 -20.32 -11.70 5.61
CA ASP A 206 -19.80 -12.89 6.27
C ASP A 206 -18.51 -13.43 5.62
N SER A 207 -17.91 -12.68 4.68
CA SER A 207 -16.62 -13.01 4.07
C SER A 207 -15.53 -13.25 5.11
N GLN A 208 -14.77 -14.33 4.93
CA GLN A 208 -13.65 -14.68 5.81
C GLN A 208 -12.55 -13.61 5.77
N VAL A 209 -12.36 -12.97 4.61
CA VAL A 209 -11.42 -11.86 4.46
C VAL A 209 -11.83 -10.67 5.32
N LEU A 210 -13.09 -10.25 5.26
CA LEU A 210 -13.59 -9.13 6.06
C LEU A 210 -13.52 -9.44 7.56
N TYR A 211 -13.84 -10.66 7.96
CA TYR A 211 -13.74 -11.09 9.35
C TYR A 211 -12.30 -11.03 9.84
N GLY A 212 -11.37 -11.67 9.13
CA GLY A 212 -9.98 -11.73 9.56
C GLY A 212 -9.26 -10.38 9.56
N VAL A 213 -9.58 -9.49 8.60
CA VAL A 213 -9.04 -8.12 8.61
C VAL A 213 -9.54 -7.35 9.83
N ARG A 214 -10.85 -7.47 10.19
CA ARG A 214 -11.38 -6.84 11.41
C ARG A 214 -10.70 -7.36 12.68
N GLU A 215 -10.44 -8.65 12.77
CA GLU A 215 -9.69 -9.25 13.89
C GLU A 215 -8.28 -8.67 13.98
N ALA A 216 -7.57 -8.58 12.86
CA ALA A 216 -6.24 -7.98 12.83
C ALA A 216 -6.26 -6.52 13.29
N LEU A 217 -7.19 -5.71 12.78
CA LEU A 217 -7.32 -4.29 13.14
C LEU A 217 -7.70 -4.07 14.61
N ARG A 218 -8.47 -4.98 15.22
CA ARG A 218 -8.76 -4.94 16.67
C ARG A 218 -7.52 -5.20 17.49
N LYS A 219 -6.68 -6.17 17.10
CA LYS A 219 -5.44 -6.50 17.82
C LYS A 219 -4.45 -5.34 17.86
N ILE A 220 -4.43 -4.51 16.82
CA ILE A 220 -3.58 -3.31 16.75
C ILE A 220 -4.32 -2.03 17.16
N GLU A 221 -5.46 -2.15 17.82
CA GLU A 221 -6.25 -1.06 18.42
C GLU A 221 -6.72 0.03 17.43
N ILE A 222 -6.85 -0.32 16.15
CA ILE A 222 -7.42 0.58 15.12
C ILE A 222 -8.96 0.54 15.14
N LEU A 223 -9.56 -0.62 15.45
CA LEU A 223 -11.02 -0.82 15.57
C LEU A 223 -11.46 -1.11 16.99
#